data_8cacf75c2b38f9d02c1728176d70d664
#
_entry.id   8cacf75c2b38f9d02c1728176d70d664
#
_cell.length_a   1.000
_cell.length_b   1.000
_cell.length_c   1.000
_cell.angle_alpha   90.00
_cell.angle_beta   90.00
_cell.angle_gamma   90.00
#
_symmetry.space_group_name_H-M   'P 1'
#
loop_
_entity.id
_entity.type
_entity.pdbx_description
1 polymer ?
#
loop_
_entity_poly.entity_id
_entity_poly.type
_entity_poly.pdbx_seq_one_letter_code
_entity_poly.pdbx_strand_id
1 'polypeptide(L)'
;MRWIALAVCLPLALAASAAGSNRTAVSCPPSLANQLASTGAARQLITVAAARRSSTQGSLRLWRKPGACWQPVAGPWTAWLGERGTSRQKREGDLTTPAGAFGFLPTMYGLAPSPRVRYRYHRIVCGDWWVEDSRSPSYNRFKHVRCGSTPPFRVKSEDMSRSPTAYRHLAVIAYNRDPIVPGRGSGIFLHVSTGHPTLGCVSLPLPRLVAVLRWLNPCSAPLIVIGTNAEIRGF
;
A
#
# COMPACT_ATOMS: atom_id res chain seq x y z
N MET A 1 11.42 -31.43 5.51
CA MET A 1 12.05 -30.21 6.08
C MET A 1 12.32 -29.23 4.96
N ARG A 2 11.48 -28.20 4.82
CA ARG A 2 11.66 -27.15 3.79
C ARG A 2 12.26 -25.93 4.48
N TRP A 3 13.45 -25.54 4.06
CA TRP A 3 14.16 -24.36 4.54
C TRP A 3 13.42 -23.09 4.10
N ILE A 4 12.96 -22.29 5.07
CA ILE A 4 12.37 -20.98 4.82
C ILE A 4 13.55 -20.01 4.63
N ALA A 5 13.80 -19.61 3.39
CA ALA A 5 14.74 -18.54 3.10
C ALA A 5 14.16 -17.21 3.61
N LEU A 6 14.63 -16.75 4.77
CA LEU A 6 14.48 -15.37 5.18
C LEU A 6 15.36 -14.51 4.27
N ALA A 7 14.80 -13.60 3.51
CA ALA A 7 15.54 -12.55 2.85
C ALA A 7 16.05 -11.57 3.92
N VAL A 8 17.26 -11.78 4.40
CA VAL A 8 17.94 -10.88 5.32
C VAL A 8 18.57 -9.77 4.48
N CYS A 9 18.02 -8.57 4.54
CA CYS A 9 18.67 -7.37 4.02
C CYS A 9 19.73 -6.93 5.04
N LEU A 10 21.00 -7.33 4.88
CA LEU A 10 22.09 -6.87 5.72
C LEU A 10 22.36 -5.36 5.46
N PRO A 11 22.44 -4.52 6.49
CA PRO A 11 22.93 -3.16 6.33
C PRO A 11 24.47 -3.17 6.22
N LEU A 12 25.00 -2.65 5.13
CA LEU A 12 26.42 -2.31 5.04
C LEU A 12 26.65 -1.05 5.88
N ALA A 13 27.24 -1.19 7.05
CA ALA A 13 27.68 -0.07 7.87
C ALA A 13 29.01 0.45 7.31
N LEU A 14 28.96 1.59 6.60
CA LEU A 14 30.17 2.35 6.29
C LEU A 14 30.47 3.31 7.46
N ALA A 15 31.63 3.11 8.07
CA ALA A 15 32.19 4.06 9.03
C ALA A 15 32.48 5.39 8.34
N ALA A 16 31.82 6.46 8.77
CA ALA A 16 32.02 7.82 8.25
C ALA A 16 33.03 8.55 9.10
N SER A 17 34.20 8.88 8.53
CA SER A 17 35.15 9.83 9.07
C SER A 17 34.52 11.24 9.05
N ALA A 18 34.55 11.94 10.20
CA ALA A 18 34.06 13.29 10.34
C ALA A 18 35.05 14.29 9.71
N ALA A 19 34.84 14.62 8.46
CA ALA A 19 35.37 15.82 7.82
C ALA A 19 34.23 16.80 7.68
N GLY A 20 34.32 17.98 8.33
CA GLY A 20 33.35 19.07 8.25
C GLY A 20 33.23 19.58 6.81
N SER A 21 32.31 19.05 6.05
CA SER A 21 31.97 19.55 4.72
C SER A 21 30.75 20.45 4.83
N ASN A 22 30.88 21.70 4.43
CA ASN A 22 29.77 22.60 4.07
C ASN A 22 28.88 21.88 3.06
N ARG A 23 27.85 21.18 3.55
CA ARG A 23 26.85 20.56 2.66
C ARG A 23 26.00 21.68 2.08
N THR A 24 26.35 22.16 0.90
CA THR A 24 25.42 22.93 0.07
C THR A 24 24.10 22.16 0.02
N ALA A 25 23.02 22.81 0.48
CA ALA A 25 21.70 22.22 0.43
C ALA A 25 21.37 21.83 -1.02
N VAL A 26 21.20 20.55 -1.29
CA VAL A 26 20.83 20.05 -2.63
C VAL A 26 19.43 20.53 -2.94
N SER A 27 19.29 21.49 -3.87
CA SER A 27 17.98 21.92 -4.37
C SER A 27 17.42 20.85 -5.32
N CYS A 28 16.30 20.24 -4.96
CA CYS A 28 15.63 19.26 -5.81
C CYS A 28 14.67 19.93 -6.79
N PRO A 29 14.52 19.39 -8.02
CA PRO A 29 13.52 19.87 -8.96
C PRO A 29 12.11 19.89 -8.34
N PRO A 30 11.28 20.90 -8.63
CA PRO A 30 9.95 21.01 -8.06
C PRO A 30 9.08 19.82 -8.53
N SER A 31 8.62 19.00 -7.59
CA SER A 31 7.71 17.90 -7.85
C SER A 31 6.94 17.58 -6.57
N LEU A 32 5.78 16.93 -6.69
CA LEU A 32 4.99 16.54 -5.52
C LEU A 32 5.82 15.67 -4.56
N ALA A 33 6.63 14.76 -5.09
CA ALA A 33 7.48 13.88 -4.28
C ALA A 33 8.60 14.64 -3.53
N ASN A 34 9.19 15.67 -4.14
CA ASN A 34 10.24 16.47 -3.51
C ASN A 34 9.70 17.51 -2.51
N GLN A 35 8.38 17.67 -2.44
CA GLN A 35 7.70 18.57 -1.50
C GLN A 35 7.14 17.85 -0.27
N LEU A 36 7.29 16.52 -0.16
CA LEU A 36 6.91 15.77 1.04
C LEU A 36 7.74 16.20 2.25
N ALA A 37 7.09 16.41 3.39
CA ALA A 37 7.75 16.85 4.63
C ALA A 37 8.75 15.81 5.13
N SER A 38 8.42 14.52 5.06
CA SER A 38 9.32 13.43 5.42
C SER A 38 8.98 12.16 4.65
N THR A 39 10.02 11.48 4.19
CA THR A 39 9.90 10.14 3.57
C THR A 39 10.78 9.11 4.27
N GLY A 40 11.40 9.47 5.40
CA GLY A 40 12.28 8.60 6.17
C GLY A 40 13.33 7.89 5.30
N ALA A 41 13.48 6.60 5.50
CA ALA A 41 14.42 5.75 4.76
C ALA A 41 13.91 5.31 3.37
N ALA A 42 12.74 5.78 2.93
CA ALA A 42 12.14 5.35 1.68
C ALA A 42 13.00 5.68 0.47
N ARG A 43 13.17 4.71 -0.43
CA ARG A 43 13.83 4.84 -1.73
C ARG A 43 12.85 4.63 -2.89
N GLN A 44 11.65 4.15 -2.60
CA GLN A 44 10.54 4.01 -3.52
C GLN A 44 9.31 4.69 -2.93
N LEU A 45 8.61 5.44 -3.77
CA LEU A 45 7.42 6.19 -3.36
C LEU A 45 6.34 6.05 -4.42
N ILE A 46 5.12 5.84 -3.98
CA ILE A 46 3.91 5.97 -4.77
C ILE A 46 3.15 7.19 -4.25
N THR A 47 2.85 8.16 -5.09
CA THR A 47 1.90 9.23 -4.76
C THR A 47 0.57 8.95 -5.44
N VAL A 48 -0.53 9.09 -4.71
CA VAL A 48 -1.91 9.00 -5.22
C VAL A 48 -2.62 10.31 -4.90
N ALA A 49 -2.57 11.24 -5.83
CA ALA A 49 -3.04 12.60 -5.66
C ALA A 49 -4.47 12.78 -6.16
N ALA A 50 -5.41 12.98 -5.26
CA ALA A 50 -6.80 13.34 -5.55
C ALA A 50 -6.93 14.85 -5.78
N ALA A 51 -7.79 15.26 -6.71
CA ALA A 51 -8.07 16.69 -6.93
C ALA A 51 -8.76 17.34 -5.71
N ARG A 52 -9.67 16.61 -5.08
CA ARG A 52 -10.43 16.99 -3.88
C ARG A 52 -10.62 15.77 -2.99
N ARG A 53 -10.91 15.97 -1.70
CA ARG A 53 -11.21 14.88 -0.78
C ARG A 53 -12.35 13.98 -1.23
N SER A 54 -13.37 14.57 -1.88
CA SER A 54 -14.51 13.82 -2.45
C SER A 54 -14.23 13.12 -3.78
N SER A 55 -13.02 13.28 -4.35
CA SER A 55 -12.70 12.64 -5.63
C SER A 55 -12.57 11.13 -5.48
N THR A 56 -13.26 10.39 -6.32
CA THR A 56 -13.23 8.93 -6.40
C THR A 56 -12.07 8.41 -7.27
N GLN A 57 -11.29 9.32 -7.84
CA GLN A 57 -10.10 9.04 -8.62
C GLN A 57 -8.93 9.90 -8.18
N GLY A 58 -7.72 9.37 -8.37
CA GLY A 58 -6.48 10.07 -8.14
C GLY A 58 -5.43 9.78 -9.20
N SER A 59 -4.47 10.67 -9.33
CA SER A 59 -3.29 10.53 -10.19
C SER A 59 -2.21 9.74 -9.44
N LEU A 60 -1.92 8.52 -9.88
CA LEU A 60 -0.88 7.67 -9.29
C LEU A 60 0.42 7.81 -10.07
N ARG A 61 1.52 8.11 -9.35
CA ARG A 61 2.89 8.16 -9.90
C ARG A 61 3.84 7.34 -9.06
N LEU A 62 4.84 6.76 -9.72
CA LEU A 62 5.95 6.05 -9.10
C LEU A 62 7.19 6.95 -9.11
N TRP A 63 7.93 6.94 -8.02
CA TRP A 63 9.14 7.71 -7.81
C TRP A 63 10.24 6.86 -7.19
N ARG A 64 11.48 7.07 -7.59
CA ARG A 64 12.68 6.51 -6.95
C ARG A 64 13.55 7.62 -6.40
N LYS A 65 14.32 7.33 -5.35
CA LYS A 65 15.27 8.26 -4.74
C LYS A 65 16.69 7.68 -4.83
N PRO A 66 17.39 7.84 -5.95
CA PRO A 66 18.75 7.30 -6.10
C PRO A 66 19.79 8.10 -5.30
N GLY A 67 19.53 9.34 -5.01
CA GLY A 67 20.35 10.25 -4.21
C GLY A 67 19.47 11.08 -3.26
N ALA A 68 19.64 12.40 -3.28
CA ALA A 68 18.90 13.34 -2.42
C ALA A 68 17.46 13.57 -2.91
N CYS A 69 17.22 13.53 -4.23
CA CYS A 69 15.97 13.94 -4.84
C CYS A 69 15.16 12.77 -5.40
N TRP A 70 13.85 12.91 -5.32
CA TRP A 70 12.92 12.01 -5.97
C TRP A 70 12.89 12.24 -7.48
N GLN A 71 12.95 11.16 -8.25
CA GLN A 71 12.86 11.12 -9.70
C GLN A 71 11.63 10.30 -10.12
N PRO A 72 10.86 10.78 -11.11
CA PRO A 72 9.72 10.01 -11.62
C PRO A 72 10.20 8.73 -12.32
N VAL A 73 9.43 7.64 -12.14
CA VAL A 73 9.68 6.34 -12.76
C VAL A 73 8.59 6.02 -13.76
N ALA A 74 7.32 6.19 -13.36
CA ALA A 74 6.17 5.88 -14.20
C ALA A 74 4.91 6.63 -13.74
N GLY A 75 3.91 6.65 -14.59
CA GLY A 75 2.68 7.42 -14.41
C GLY A 75 2.76 8.80 -15.08
N PRO A 76 1.74 9.67 -14.93
CA PRO A 76 0.57 9.44 -14.10
C PRO A 76 -0.38 8.39 -14.67
N TRP A 77 -1.00 7.63 -13.80
CA TRP A 77 -2.09 6.73 -14.14
C TRP A 77 -3.30 7.05 -13.27
N THR A 78 -4.50 6.94 -13.84
CA THR A 78 -5.71 7.06 -13.06
C THR A 78 -5.86 5.85 -12.14
N ALA A 79 -5.98 6.10 -10.85
CA ALA A 79 -6.33 5.11 -9.83
C ALA A 79 -7.72 5.40 -9.29
N TRP A 80 -8.53 4.37 -9.06
CA TRP A 80 -9.77 4.52 -8.32
C TRP A 80 -9.50 4.53 -6.82
N LEU A 81 -10.29 5.32 -6.12
CA LEU A 81 -10.31 5.52 -4.69
C LEU A 81 -11.68 5.12 -4.12
N GLY A 82 -11.88 5.33 -2.84
CA GLY A 82 -13.15 5.07 -2.17
C GLY A 82 -14.33 5.83 -2.80
N GLU A 83 -15.51 5.24 -2.75
CA GLU A 83 -16.77 5.85 -3.24
C GLU A 83 -17.04 7.24 -2.65
N ARG A 84 -16.53 7.48 -1.43
CA ARG A 84 -16.61 8.78 -0.75
C ARG A 84 -15.29 9.54 -0.74
N GLY A 85 -14.35 9.17 -1.65
CA GLY A 85 -13.07 9.82 -1.82
C GLY A 85 -12.04 9.45 -0.73
N THR A 86 -11.38 10.44 -0.13
CA THR A 86 -10.28 10.23 0.84
C THR A 86 -10.60 10.86 2.21
N SER A 87 -10.07 10.27 3.29
CA SER A 87 -10.25 10.78 4.65
C SER A 87 -9.00 10.60 5.51
N ARG A 88 -8.62 11.63 6.29
CA ARG A 88 -7.61 11.53 7.35
C ARG A 88 -8.16 10.87 8.62
N GLN A 89 -9.48 10.79 8.75
CA GLN A 89 -10.19 10.23 9.89
C GLN A 89 -11.04 9.03 9.46
N LYS A 90 -10.44 8.14 8.65
CA LYS A 90 -11.13 6.95 8.17
C LYS A 90 -11.72 6.14 9.31
N ARG A 91 -12.93 5.61 9.06
CA ARG A 91 -13.65 4.68 9.92
C ARG A 91 -14.03 3.42 9.16
N GLU A 92 -14.28 2.35 9.88
CA GLU A 92 -14.78 1.10 9.28
C GLU A 92 -16.10 1.34 8.55
N GLY A 93 -16.18 0.89 7.28
CA GLY A 93 -17.39 1.01 6.47
C GLY A 93 -17.73 2.42 5.97
N ASP A 94 -16.85 3.43 6.12
CA ASP A 94 -17.11 4.82 5.69
C ASP A 94 -16.91 5.06 4.19
N LEU A 95 -16.49 4.05 3.43
CA LEU A 95 -16.25 4.06 1.98
C LEU A 95 -15.19 5.07 1.52
N THR A 96 -14.33 5.55 2.42
CA THR A 96 -13.22 6.46 2.07
C THR A 96 -11.90 5.70 2.00
N THR A 97 -10.99 6.15 1.13
CA THR A 97 -9.58 5.73 1.16
C THR A 97 -8.83 6.55 2.22
N PRO A 98 -8.01 5.93 3.09
CA PRO A 98 -7.26 6.69 4.08
C PRO A 98 -6.26 7.64 3.42
N ALA A 99 -6.25 8.90 3.85
CA ALA A 99 -5.24 9.88 3.47
C ALA A 99 -4.09 9.85 4.47
N GLY A 100 -2.85 9.75 3.98
CA GLY A 100 -1.64 9.64 4.78
C GLY A 100 -0.49 8.98 4.02
N ALA A 101 0.61 8.75 4.74
CA ALA A 101 1.79 8.03 4.26
C ALA A 101 1.84 6.64 4.92
N PHE A 102 1.92 5.60 4.11
CA PHE A 102 1.84 4.21 4.56
C PHE A 102 2.91 3.35 3.88
N GLY A 103 3.43 2.35 4.60
CA GLY A 103 4.22 1.28 3.99
C GLY A 103 3.34 0.20 3.36
N PHE A 104 3.98 -0.94 3.07
CA PHE A 104 3.30 -2.16 2.61
C PHE A 104 3.59 -3.32 3.55
N LEU A 105 2.62 -4.22 3.73
CA LEU A 105 2.86 -5.45 4.48
C LEU A 105 3.79 -6.39 3.71
N PRO A 106 4.51 -7.30 4.40
CA PRO A 106 5.55 -8.12 3.80
C PRO A 106 5.03 -9.20 2.84
N THR A 107 3.73 -9.43 2.79
CA THR A 107 3.10 -10.41 1.91
C THR A 107 2.12 -9.75 0.95
N MET A 108 2.29 -10.01 -0.33
CA MET A 108 1.31 -9.74 -1.37
C MET A 108 0.44 -10.98 -1.59
N TYR A 109 -0.76 -10.79 -2.10
CA TYR A 109 -1.75 -11.85 -2.26
C TYR A 109 -2.30 -11.85 -3.68
N GLY A 110 -2.92 -12.97 -4.11
CA GLY A 110 -3.67 -13.01 -5.33
C GLY A 110 -4.22 -14.38 -5.68
N LEU A 111 -5.37 -14.41 -6.35
CA LEU A 111 -6.00 -15.61 -6.88
C LEU A 111 -5.24 -16.20 -8.06
N ALA A 112 -4.51 -15.36 -8.82
CA ALA A 112 -3.62 -15.82 -9.87
C ALA A 112 -2.21 -16.14 -9.33
N PRO A 113 -1.39 -16.93 -10.07
CA PRO A 113 0.01 -17.15 -9.74
C PRO A 113 0.79 -15.84 -9.61
N SER A 114 1.86 -15.85 -8.78
CA SER A 114 2.69 -14.66 -8.57
C SER A 114 3.13 -14.04 -9.90
N PRO A 115 2.96 -12.73 -10.07
CA PRO A 115 3.45 -12.04 -11.24
C PRO A 115 4.97 -11.75 -11.17
N ARG A 116 5.76 -12.53 -10.42
CA ARG A 116 7.21 -12.36 -10.17
C ARG A 116 7.52 -11.10 -9.38
N VAL A 117 6.89 -10.94 -8.21
CA VAL A 117 7.15 -9.87 -7.25
C VAL A 117 8.35 -10.19 -6.34
N ARG A 118 8.96 -9.16 -5.73
CA ARG A 118 10.06 -9.28 -4.76
C ARG A 118 9.59 -9.49 -3.31
N TYR A 119 8.29 -9.33 -3.09
CA TYR A 119 7.62 -9.60 -1.83
C TYR A 119 7.29 -11.09 -1.70
N ARG A 120 7.06 -11.56 -0.47
CA ARG A 120 6.38 -12.84 -0.29
C ARG A 120 5.05 -12.80 -1.03
N TYR A 121 4.66 -13.91 -1.60
CA TYR A 121 3.39 -14.00 -2.33
C TYR A 121 2.60 -15.20 -1.83
N HIS A 122 1.40 -14.92 -1.35
CA HIS A 122 0.43 -15.94 -0.96
C HIS A 122 -0.65 -16.05 -2.04
N ARG A 123 -0.77 -17.24 -2.62
CA ARG A 123 -1.87 -17.53 -3.53
C ARG A 123 -3.14 -17.74 -2.73
N ILE A 124 -4.12 -16.89 -2.94
CA ILE A 124 -5.42 -16.94 -2.26
C ILE A 124 -6.12 -18.24 -2.62
N VAL A 125 -6.65 -18.91 -1.61
CA VAL A 125 -7.44 -20.14 -1.71
C VAL A 125 -8.73 -19.99 -0.90
N CYS A 126 -9.66 -20.96 -1.06
CA CYS A 126 -10.86 -21.02 -0.22
C CYS A 126 -10.49 -21.04 1.27
N GLY A 127 -11.17 -20.25 2.07
CA GLY A 127 -10.90 -20.10 3.50
C GLY A 127 -9.93 -18.98 3.86
N ASP A 128 -9.43 -18.23 2.88
CA ASP A 128 -8.59 -17.07 3.11
C ASP A 128 -9.45 -15.80 3.30
N TRP A 129 -9.29 -15.18 4.44
CA TRP A 129 -10.05 -14.02 4.88
C TRP A 129 -9.19 -12.85 5.27
N TRP A 130 -9.68 -11.63 5.02
CA TRP A 130 -9.24 -10.44 5.73
C TRP A 130 -10.30 -10.07 6.76
N VAL A 131 -9.93 -10.06 8.04
CA VAL A 131 -10.89 -9.87 9.14
C VAL A 131 -11.21 -8.41 9.32
N GLU A 132 -12.45 -8.02 9.06
CA GLU A 132 -12.98 -6.65 9.16
C GLU A 132 -13.95 -6.46 10.34
N ASP A 133 -14.23 -7.53 11.09
CA ASP A 133 -15.01 -7.47 12.33
C ASP A 133 -14.23 -6.76 13.44
N SER A 134 -14.59 -5.51 13.73
CA SER A 134 -13.93 -4.69 14.75
C SER A 134 -14.00 -5.24 16.18
N ARG A 135 -14.83 -6.26 16.44
CA ARG A 135 -14.90 -6.97 17.72
C ARG A 135 -14.03 -8.22 17.77
N SER A 136 -13.48 -8.62 16.65
CA SER A 136 -12.57 -9.76 16.57
C SER A 136 -11.17 -9.38 17.05
N PRO A 137 -10.49 -10.20 17.86
CA PRO A 137 -9.07 -10.00 18.20
C PRO A 137 -8.15 -10.10 16.97
N SER A 138 -8.69 -10.62 15.86
CA SER A 138 -8.01 -10.71 14.57
C SER A 138 -8.33 -9.56 13.62
N TYR A 139 -9.01 -8.50 14.08
CA TYR A 139 -9.34 -7.34 13.27
C TYR A 139 -8.16 -6.80 12.48
N ASN A 140 -8.41 -6.45 11.22
CA ASN A 140 -7.42 -5.97 10.26
C ASN A 140 -6.23 -6.92 10.05
N ARG A 141 -6.47 -8.24 10.08
CA ARG A 141 -5.46 -9.29 9.87
C ARG A 141 -5.94 -10.31 8.86
N PHE A 142 -4.99 -10.90 8.15
CA PHE A 142 -5.22 -12.11 7.36
C PHE A 142 -5.47 -13.30 8.28
N LYS A 143 -6.45 -14.13 7.93
CA LYS A 143 -6.74 -15.41 8.57
C LYS A 143 -7.07 -16.46 7.53
N HIS A 144 -6.53 -17.67 7.73
CA HIS A 144 -6.98 -18.85 7.03
C HIS A 144 -7.88 -19.65 7.96
N VAL A 145 -9.06 -20.02 7.51
CA VAL A 145 -9.99 -20.95 8.17
C VAL A 145 -10.26 -22.11 7.23
N ARG A 146 -10.66 -23.25 7.78
CA ARG A 146 -11.00 -24.43 6.96
C ARG A 146 -12.06 -24.04 5.92
N CYS A 147 -11.81 -24.35 4.67
CA CYS A 147 -12.76 -24.11 3.58
C CYS A 147 -14.12 -24.76 3.89
N GLY A 148 -15.20 -24.00 3.70
CA GLY A 148 -16.56 -24.45 3.99
C GLY A 148 -16.98 -24.43 5.46
N SER A 149 -16.07 -24.07 6.39
CA SER A 149 -16.45 -23.90 7.80
C SER A 149 -16.97 -22.47 8.07
N THR A 150 -17.78 -22.31 9.11
CA THR A 150 -18.18 -21.00 9.61
C THR A 150 -16.97 -20.30 10.22
N PRO A 151 -16.58 -19.11 9.75
CA PRO A 151 -15.46 -18.40 10.33
C PRO A 151 -15.78 -17.89 11.75
N PRO A 152 -14.78 -17.80 12.67
CA PRO A 152 -14.97 -17.36 14.05
C PRO A 152 -15.07 -15.83 14.20
N PHE A 153 -15.45 -15.11 13.14
CA PHE A 153 -15.68 -13.69 13.07
C PHE A 153 -16.93 -13.40 12.23
N ARG A 154 -17.48 -12.21 12.36
CA ARG A 154 -18.76 -11.87 11.73
C ARG A 154 -18.66 -11.67 10.22
N VAL A 155 -19.82 -11.78 9.57
CA VAL A 155 -20.08 -11.87 8.14
C VAL A 155 -19.61 -10.68 7.29
N LYS A 156 -19.16 -9.57 7.90
CA LYS A 156 -18.63 -8.40 7.18
C LYS A 156 -17.13 -8.51 6.83
N SER A 157 -16.46 -9.58 7.25
CA SER A 157 -15.07 -9.82 6.87
C SER A 157 -14.98 -10.23 5.41
N GLU A 158 -13.89 -9.83 4.77
CA GLU A 158 -13.67 -10.07 3.33
C GLU A 158 -13.23 -11.51 3.08
N ASP A 159 -14.10 -12.34 2.45
CA ASP A 159 -13.71 -13.61 1.84
C ASP A 159 -12.89 -13.30 0.58
N MET A 160 -11.58 -13.37 0.71
CA MET A 160 -10.65 -12.96 -0.36
C MET A 160 -10.79 -13.85 -1.62
N SER A 161 -11.36 -15.04 -1.50
CA SER A 161 -11.54 -15.94 -2.64
C SER A 161 -12.69 -15.54 -3.56
N ARG A 162 -13.57 -14.63 -3.12
CA ARG A 162 -14.79 -14.26 -3.85
C ARG A 162 -14.67 -13.05 -4.77
N SER A 163 -13.50 -12.43 -4.85
CA SER A 163 -13.27 -11.24 -5.69
C SER A 163 -12.25 -11.50 -6.82
N PRO A 164 -12.56 -12.39 -7.81
CA PRO A 164 -11.57 -12.91 -8.76
C PRO A 164 -10.94 -11.83 -9.65
N THR A 165 -11.66 -10.78 -9.97
CA THR A 165 -11.11 -9.65 -10.73
C THR A 165 -10.26 -8.76 -9.83
N ALA A 166 -10.85 -8.23 -8.74
CA ALA A 166 -10.18 -7.30 -7.84
C ALA A 166 -8.95 -7.94 -7.18
N TYR A 167 -9.05 -9.19 -6.74
CA TYR A 167 -7.99 -9.88 -6.03
C TYR A 167 -7.20 -10.86 -6.90
N ARG A 168 -7.19 -10.63 -8.22
CA ARG A 168 -6.26 -11.32 -9.11
C ARG A 168 -4.82 -11.17 -8.65
N HIS A 169 -4.45 -9.96 -8.21
CA HIS A 169 -3.22 -9.61 -7.49
C HIS A 169 -3.48 -8.41 -6.59
N LEU A 170 -2.85 -8.36 -5.41
CA LEU A 170 -2.92 -7.21 -4.52
C LEU A 170 -1.70 -7.08 -3.61
N ALA A 171 -1.43 -5.86 -3.16
CA ALA A 171 -0.56 -5.54 -2.03
C ALA A 171 -1.39 -4.93 -0.90
N VAL A 172 -1.04 -5.23 0.35
CA VAL A 172 -1.71 -4.66 1.51
C VAL A 172 -1.00 -3.37 1.91
N ILE A 173 -1.73 -2.26 1.88
CA ILE A 173 -1.28 -0.97 2.40
C ILE A 173 -1.32 -1.04 3.93
N ALA A 174 -0.22 -0.67 4.59
CA ALA A 174 -0.04 -0.80 6.03
C ALA A 174 -0.80 0.29 6.82
N TYR A 175 -2.08 0.46 6.49
CA TYR A 175 -2.98 1.35 7.21
C TYR A 175 -3.52 0.67 8.47
N ASN A 176 -3.63 1.44 9.58
CA ASN A 176 -4.16 0.99 10.87
C ASN A 176 -3.47 -0.30 11.37
N ARG A 177 -2.13 -0.25 11.52
CA ARG A 177 -1.33 -1.44 11.83
C ARG A 177 -0.57 -1.36 13.15
N ASP A 178 0.00 -0.20 13.49
CA ASP A 178 0.88 -0.06 14.66
C ASP A 178 0.50 1.17 15.49
N PRO A 179 -0.39 1.00 16.50
CA PRO A 179 -1.20 -0.17 16.83
C PRO A 179 -2.42 -0.34 15.90
N ILE A 180 -2.97 -1.56 15.85
CA ILE A 180 -4.30 -1.78 15.25
C ILE A 180 -5.36 -1.22 16.20
N VAL A 181 -6.17 -0.28 15.70
CA VAL A 181 -7.27 0.32 16.46
C VAL A 181 -8.60 -0.13 15.87
N PRO A 182 -9.41 -0.90 16.60
CA PRO A 182 -10.72 -1.35 16.13
C PRO A 182 -11.62 -0.19 15.69
N GLY A 183 -12.32 -0.35 14.56
CA GLY A 183 -13.23 0.65 14.02
C GLY A 183 -12.58 1.78 13.21
N ARG A 184 -11.24 1.86 13.15
CA ARG A 184 -10.53 2.86 12.34
C ARG A 184 -10.33 2.46 10.87
N GLY A 185 -10.94 1.37 10.43
CA GLY A 185 -10.84 0.85 9.07
C GLY A 185 -9.84 -0.29 8.94
N SER A 186 -10.14 -1.22 8.06
CA SER A 186 -9.38 -2.44 7.78
C SER A 186 -9.35 -2.71 6.27
N GLY A 187 -8.56 -3.71 5.85
CA GLY A 187 -8.60 -4.23 4.50
C GLY A 187 -8.25 -3.21 3.40
N ILE A 188 -7.26 -2.33 3.63
CA ILE A 188 -6.87 -1.34 2.62
C ILE A 188 -5.84 -1.94 1.68
N PHE A 189 -6.23 -2.18 0.43
CA PHE A 189 -5.42 -2.84 -0.58
C PHE A 189 -5.10 -1.93 -1.76
N LEU A 190 -3.97 -2.19 -2.41
CA LEU A 190 -3.68 -1.78 -3.76
C LEU A 190 -3.95 -2.98 -4.66
N HIS A 191 -5.04 -2.97 -5.47
CA HIS A 191 -5.57 -4.12 -6.18
C HIS A 191 -5.97 -3.83 -7.63
N VAL A 192 -6.45 -4.85 -8.36
CA VAL A 192 -6.93 -4.70 -9.75
C VAL A 192 -8.25 -3.95 -9.77
N SER A 193 -8.34 -2.94 -10.65
CA SER A 193 -9.57 -2.15 -10.83
C SER A 193 -10.68 -2.99 -11.50
N THR A 194 -11.89 -2.79 -11.03
CA THR A 194 -13.14 -3.28 -11.62
C THR A 194 -13.86 -2.20 -12.44
N GLY A 195 -13.21 -1.04 -12.65
CA GLY A 195 -13.74 0.05 -13.48
C GLY A 195 -14.60 1.07 -12.73
N HIS A 196 -14.72 0.95 -11.41
CA HIS A 196 -15.52 1.84 -10.56
C HIS A 196 -14.81 2.14 -9.21
N PRO A 197 -15.30 3.11 -8.41
CA PRO A 197 -14.78 3.40 -7.09
C PRO A 197 -14.77 2.17 -6.17
N THR A 198 -13.89 2.21 -5.17
CA THR A 198 -13.70 1.12 -4.21
C THR A 198 -14.43 1.38 -2.89
N LEU A 199 -14.48 0.40 -2.00
CA LEU A 199 -14.99 0.59 -0.64
C LEU A 199 -13.95 1.22 0.32
N GLY A 200 -12.80 1.68 -0.23
CA GLY A 200 -11.72 2.33 0.52
C GLY A 200 -10.31 1.96 0.05
N CYS A 201 -10.17 1.00 -0.82
CA CYS A 201 -8.90 0.60 -1.44
C CYS A 201 -8.41 1.61 -2.49
N VAL A 202 -7.22 1.35 -3.01
CA VAL A 202 -6.68 1.97 -4.22
C VAL A 202 -6.65 0.92 -5.32
N SER A 203 -7.19 1.19 -6.51
CA SER A 203 -7.17 0.19 -7.58
C SER A 203 -6.68 0.75 -8.91
N LEU A 204 -6.03 -0.12 -9.70
CA LEU A 204 -5.45 0.16 -11.00
C LEU A 204 -5.86 -0.90 -12.04
N PRO A 205 -5.90 -0.58 -13.34
CA PRO A 205 -5.97 -1.58 -14.39
C PRO A 205 -4.86 -2.64 -14.24
N LEU A 206 -5.18 -3.90 -14.50
CA LEU A 206 -4.29 -5.04 -14.27
C LEU A 206 -2.84 -4.84 -14.77
N PRO A 207 -2.59 -4.38 -16.01
CA PRO A 207 -1.21 -4.20 -16.48
C PRO A 207 -0.42 -3.19 -15.65
N ARG A 208 -1.08 -2.11 -15.19
CA ARG A 208 -0.48 -1.05 -14.36
C ARG A 208 -0.22 -1.55 -12.96
N LEU A 209 -1.18 -2.26 -12.36
CA LEU A 209 -0.98 -2.87 -11.05
C LEU A 209 0.20 -3.84 -11.06
N VAL A 210 0.26 -4.76 -12.05
CA VAL A 210 1.38 -5.72 -12.16
C VAL A 210 2.73 -5.00 -12.30
N ALA A 211 2.79 -3.92 -13.08
CA ALA A 211 4.01 -3.10 -13.20
C ALA A 211 4.42 -2.52 -11.84
N VAL A 212 3.46 -1.97 -11.05
CA VAL A 212 3.70 -1.47 -9.69
C VAL A 212 4.20 -2.58 -8.78
N LEU A 213 3.50 -3.72 -8.71
CA LEU A 213 3.84 -4.81 -7.80
C LEU A 213 5.23 -5.40 -8.08
N ARG A 214 5.62 -5.53 -9.36
CA ARG A 214 6.96 -5.97 -9.77
C ARG A 214 8.05 -4.96 -9.43
N TRP A 215 7.74 -3.68 -9.55
CA TRP A 215 8.67 -2.59 -9.25
C TRP A 215 8.94 -2.47 -7.75
N LEU A 216 7.94 -2.68 -6.89
CA LEU A 216 8.08 -2.59 -5.44
C LEU A 216 9.15 -3.56 -4.91
N ASN A 217 10.06 -3.02 -4.08
CA ASN A 217 11.14 -3.77 -3.43
C ASN A 217 11.11 -3.50 -1.92
N PRO A 218 10.92 -4.52 -1.07
CA PRO A 218 10.89 -4.35 0.39
C PRO A 218 12.17 -3.73 0.95
N CYS A 219 13.36 -4.03 0.37
CA CYS A 219 14.64 -3.44 0.78
C CYS A 219 14.76 -1.94 0.45
N SER A 220 13.84 -1.38 -0.31
CA SER A 220 13.79 0.05 -0.63
C SER A 220 12.84 0.84 0.27
N ALA A 221 12.33 0.22 1.35
CA ALA A 221 11.35 0.81 2.28
C ALA A 221 10.23 1.58 1.55
N PRO A 222 9.46 0.95 0.64
CA PRO A 222 8.52 1.67 -0.21
C PRO A 222 7.38 2.29 0.61
N LEU A 223 7.01 3.51 0.22
CA LEU A 223 5.84 4.23 0.75
C LEU A 223 4.78 4.41 -0.33
N ILE A 224 3.53 4.46 0.10
CA ILE A 224 2.41 5.02 -0.65
C ILE A 224 1.85 6.21 0.11
N VAL A 225 1.72 7.35 -0.55
CA VAL A 225 1.19 8.59 0.02
C VAL A 225 -0.09 8.96 -0.73
N ILE A 226 -1.18 9.06 0.00
CA ILE A 226 -2.53 9.22 -0.54
C ILE A 226 -3.16 10.48 0.05
N GLY A 227 -3.79 11.31 -0.78
CA GLY A 227 -4.50 12.51 -0.35
C GLY A 227 -4.68 13.51 -1.48
N THR A 228 -5.12 14.71 -1.17
CA THR A 228 -5.05 15.85 -2.10
C THR A 228 -3.60 16.32 -2.25
N ASN A 229 -3.30 17.08 -3.31
CA ASN A 229 -1.95 17.66 -3.48
C ASN A 229 -1.51 18.46 -2.25
N ALA A 230 -2.41 19.21 -1.62
CA ALA A 230 -2.10 19.99 -0.42
C ALA A 230 -1.78 19.09 0.79
N GLU A 231 -2.58 18.02 0.99
CA GLU A 231 -2.37 17.07 2.08
C GLU A 231 -1.07 16.27 1.92
N ILE A 232 -0.75 15.84 0.69
CA ILE A 232 0.46 15.07 0.38
C ILE A 232 1.72 15.86 0.76
N ARG A 233 1.77 17.17 0.53
CA ARG A 233 2.92 18.01 0.92
C ARG A 233 3.15 18.07 2.43
N GLY A 234 2.12 17.88 3.22
CA GLY A 234 2.18 17.91 4.69
C GLY A 234 2.44 16.57 5.37
N PHE A 235 2.66 15.50 4.59
CA PHE A 235 2.97 14.15 5.11
C PHE A 235 4.46 13.87 5.17
#